data_adc11959001fc68798949dfe68e6b07c
#
_entry.id   adc11959001fc68798949dfe68e6b07c
#
_cell.length_a   1.000
_cell.length_b   1.000
_cell.length_c   1.000
_cell.angle_alpha   90.00
_cell.angle_beta   90.00
_cell.angle_gamma   90.00
#
_symmetry.space_group_name_H-M   'P 1'
#
loop_
_entity.id
_entity.type
_entity.pdbx_description
1 polymer ?
#
loop_
_entity_poly.entity_id
_entity_poly.type
_entity_poly.pdbx_seq_one_letter_code
_entity_poly.pdbx_strand_id
1 'polypeptide(L)'
;MDKDRLIIQSTQDGSSTFFDHLFKESFHSHFGAKEEAEKKFVLPCRLAELAKNSNSLQILDICYGLGYNSCAALETIWAVNPECKVKLIALEIEPKVYNKAIAEGLLSLWQPPVPQLLTQLAVKQEIKESNLEAKLLVGDGRITIGEINQLDFQADAIFLDPFSPPKCPQLWTIEFLEKVAQCLKQTGILATYSCAAAVRIALQKAGLNIGSSESVGRSSPGTVASFTDTYLPPLSLQEREHLQTRAAIPYRDPTLKDCRELILKRREKEQQASLLEPTTHWKKRWLNK
;
A
#
# COMPACT_ATOMS: atom_id res chain seq x y z
N MET A 1 26.32 1.37 13.93
CA MET A 1 25.90 1.46 12.52
C MET A 1 25.38 0.09 12.12
N ASP A 2 24.07 -0.06 12.01
CA ASP A 2 23.44 -1.37 11.72
C ASP A 2 23.67 -1.76 10.26
N LYS A 3 24.83 -2.35 9.95
CA LYS A 3 25.12 -2.90 8.61
C LYS A 3 24.19 -4.06 8.25
N ASP A 4 23.54 -4.67 9.25
CA ASP A 4 22.77 -5.92 9.09
C ASP A 4 21.26 -5.78 9.25
N ARG A 5 20.71 -4.53 9.29
CA ARG A 5 19.26 -4.34 9.47
C ARG A 5 18.45 -4.89 8.30
N LEU A 6 18.91 -4.65 7.07
CA LEU A 6 18.23 -5.07 5.84
C LEU A 6 19.00 -6.22 5.20
N ILE A 7 18.41 -7.40 5.18
CA ILE A 7 18.99 -8.61 4.54
C ILE A 7 18.24 -8.89 3.25
N ILE A 8 18.98 -9.11 2.15
CA ILE A 8 18.41 -9.50 0.86
C ILE A 8 17.91 -10.93 0.96
N GLN A 9 16.72 -11.15 0.43
CA GLN A 9 16.09 -12.46 0.27
C GLN A 9 15.59 -12.61 -1.16
N SER A 10 15.90 -13.74 -1.78
CA SER A 10 15.33 -14.10 -3.09
C SER A 10 13.91 -14.59 -2.93
N THR A 11 13.06 -14.29 -3.91
CA THR A 11 11.66 -14.73 -3.98
C THR A 11 11.46 -15.74 -5.11
N GLN A 12 10.33 -16.44 -5.13
CA GLN A 12 10.10 -17.54 -6.09
C GLN A 12 9.92 -17.06 -7.53
N ASP A 13 9.51 -15.81 -7.76
CA ASP A 13 9.40 -15.22 -9.10
C ASP A 13 10.73 -14.73 -9.68
N GLY A 14 11.86 -14.98 -8.98
CA GLY A 14 13.20 -14.55 -9.38
C GLY A 14 13.53 -13.11 -8.99
N SER A 15 12.61 -12.38 -8.37
CA SER A 15 12.89 -11.08 -7.78
C SER A 15 13.61 -11.21 -6.42
N SER A 16 13.95 -10.09 -5.82
CA SER A 16 14.53 -10.05 -4.48
C SER A 16 13.78 -9.05 -3.61
N THR A 17 13.81 -9.26 -2.31
CA THR A 17 13.23 -8.36 -1.31
C THR A 17 14.20 -8.16 -0.16
N PHE A 18 13.86 -7.27 0.77
CA PHE A 18 14.57 -7.15 2.04
C PHE A 18 13.76 -7.76 3.19
N PHE A 19 14.46 -8.40 4.12
CA PHE A 19 13.96 -8.63 5.47
C PHE A 19 14.49 -7.53 6.38
N ASP A 20 13.58 -6.87 7.11
CA ASP A 20 13.93 -5.83 8.09
C ASP A 20 13.95 -6.41 9.51
N HIS A 21 15.13 -6.42 10.15
CA HIS A 21 15.28 -6.92 11.51
C HIS A 21 14.57 -6.06 12.57
N LEU A 22 14.35 -4.78 12.30
CA LEU A 22 13.64 -3.89 13.23
C LEU A 22 12.15 -4.24 13.28
N PHE A 23 11.51 -4.41 12.10
CA PHE A 23 10.11 -4.80 11.99
C PHE A 23 9.91 -6.31 12.10
N LYS A 24 10.97 -7.12 11.91
CA LYS A 24 10.93 -8.58 11.83
C LYS A 24 9.93 -9.07 10.78
N GLU A 25 9.93 -8.42 9.63
CA GLU A 25 9.10 -8.72 8.46
C GLU A 25 9.90 -8.50 7.18
N SER A 26 9.54 -9.23 6.11
CA SER A 26 10.00 -8.96 4.76
C SER A 26 9.12 -7.89 4.12
N PHE A 27 9.72 -7.06 3.26
CA PHE A 27 8.98 -6.01 2.53
C PHE A 27 7.92 -6.61 1.61
N HIS A 28 8.20 -7.75 0.99
CA HIS A 28 7.29 -8.43 0.10
C HIS A 28 7.17 -9.91 0.47
N SER A 29 6.20 -10.57 -0.14
CA SER A 29 5.95 -11.99 0.00
C SER A 29 7.13 -12.82 -0.55
N HIS A 30 7.40 -13.97 0.08
CA HIS A 30 8.37 -14.94 -0.42
C HIS A 30 8.01 -15.49 -1.82
N PHE A 31 6.75 -15.44 -2.22
CA PHE A 31 6.29 -15.95 -3.51
C PHE A 31 6.75 -15.11 -4.69
N GLY A 32 6.83 -13.79 -4.54
CA GLY A 32 7.31 -12.91 -5.58
C GLY A 32 7.08 -11.45 -5.24
N ALA A 33 8.15 -10.65 -5.24
CA ALA A 33 8.05 -9.21 -4.95
C ALA A 33 7.55 -8.44 -6.18
N LYS A 34 8.01 -8.81 -7.38
CA LYS A 34 7.53 -8.23 -8.63
C LYS A 34 6.07 -8.62 -8.88
N GLU A 35 5.74 -9.91 -8.73
CA GLU A 35 4.37 -10.41 -8.89
C GLU A 35 3.39 -9.76 -7.91
N GLU A 36 3.82 -9.49 -6.66
CA GLU A 36 3.02 -8.81 -5.66
C GLU A 36 2.72 -7.37 -6.07
N ALA A 37 3.71 -6.61 -6.53
CA ALA A 37 3.53 -5.25 -7.04
C ALA A 37 2.53 -5.20 -8.21
N GLU A 38 2.66 -6.11 -9.16
CA GLU A 38 1.78 -6.18 -10.33
C GLU A 38 0.35 -6.57 -9.95
N LYS A 39 0.18 -7.67 -9.21
CA LYS A 39 -1.13 -8.28 -8.98
C LYS A 39 -1.89 -7.76 -7.77
N LYS A 40 -1.20 -7.25 -6.74
CA LYS A 40 -1.85 -6.68 -5.54
C LYS A 40 -2.13 -5.20 -5.63
N PHE A 41 -1.36 -4.47 -6.47
CA PHE A 41 -1.44 -3.01 -6.53
C PHE A 41 -1.80 -2.52 -7.92
N VAL A 42 -1.03 -2.85 -8.96
CA VAL A 42 -1.21 -2.28 -10.30
C VAL A 42 -2.48 -2.79 -10.98
N LEU A 43 -2.66 -4.12 -11.03
CA LEU A 43 -3.81 -4.74 -11.68
C LEU A 43 -5.14 -4.34 -11.02
N PRO A 44 -5.29 -4.39 -9.68
CA PRO A 44 -6.53 -3.97 -9.03
C PRO A 44 -6.87 -2.49 -9.21
N CYS A 45 -5.85 -1.62 -9.39
CA CYS A 45 -6.04 -0.21 -9.72
C CYS A 45 -6.35 0.03 -11.21
N ARG A 46 -6.40 -1.00 -12.04
CA ARG A 46 -6.78 -0.95 -13.47
C ARG A 46 -5.93 0.02 -14.30
N LEU A 47 -4.65 0.17 -13.96
CA LEU A 47 -3.78 1.17 -14.59
C LEU A 47 -3.63 0.98 -16.11
N ALA A 48 -3.58 -0.26 -16.60
CA ALA A 48 -3.53 -0.54 -18.03
C ALA A 48 -4.78 -0.03 -18.76
N GLU A 49 -5.97 -0.15 -18.14
CA GLU A 49 -7.21 0.34 -18.73
C GLU A 49 -7.31 1.87 -18.66
N LEU A 50 -6.92 2.45 -17.52
CA LEU A 50 -6.88 3.90 -17.38
C LEU A 50 -5.92 4.55 -18.38
N ALA A 51 -4.74 3.96 -18.63
CA ALA A 51 -3.77 4.45 -19.60
C ALA A 51 -4.26 4.39 -21.04
N LYS A 52 -5.15 3.43 -21.41
CA LYS A 52 -5.78 3.39 -22.73
C LYS A 52 -6.72 4.58 -22.97
N ASN A 53 -7.35 5.07 -21.90
CA ASN A 53 -8.43 6.05 -21.99
C ASN A 53 -8.03 7.45 -21.50
N SER A 54 -6.77 7.62 -21.03
CA SER A 54 -6.27 8.90 -20.51
C SER A 54 -4.82 9.12 -20.93
N ASN A 55 -4.51 10.38 -21.24
CA ASN A 55 -3.14 10.83 -21.52
C ASN A 55 -2.40 11.31 -20.27
N SER A 56 -3.03 11.24 -19.09
CA SER A 56 -2.41 11.65 -17.84
C SER A 56 -3.00 10.88 -16.67
N LEU A 57 -2.15 10.35 -15.80
CA LEU A 57 -2.50 9.62 -14.58
C LEU A 57 -1.74 10.16 -13.37
N GLN A 58 -2.38 10.13 -12.20
CA GLN A 58 -1.79 10.52 -10.93
C GLN A 58 -1.75 9.32 -9.98
N ILE A 59 -0.59 9.06 -9.41
CA ILE A 59 -0.34 7.90 -8.53
C ILE A 59 0.23 8.39 -7.21
N LEU A 60 -0.29 7.84 -6.11
CA LEU A 60 0.26 8.00 -4.77
C LEU A 60 0.76 6.65 -4.27
N ASP A 61 2.06 6.56 -3.97
CA ASP A 61 2.71 5.35 -3.44
C ASP A 61 3.11 5.57 -1.98
N ILE A 62 2.37 4.96 -1.06
CA ILE A 62 2.55 5.14 0.39
C ILE A 62 3.36 3.96 0.93
N CYS A 63 4.52 4.27 1.52
CA CYS A 63 5.59 3.35 1.88
C CYS A 63 6.28 2.79 0.63
N TYR A 64 6.93 3.68 -0.08
CA TYR A 64 7.63 3.43 -1.34
C TYR A 64 8.60 2.24 -1.30
N GLY A 65 9.27 2.03 -0.15
CA GLY A 65 10.14 0.89 0.08
C GLY A 65 11.22 0.73 -0.98
N LEU A 66 11.21 -0.40 -1.71
CA LEU A 66 12.15 -0.67 -2.79
C LEU A 66 11.77 0.04 -4.11
N GLY A 67 10.57 0.62 -4.19
CA GLY A 67 10.07 1.27 -5.41
C GLY A 67 9.35 0.32 -6.39
N TYR A 68 9.09 -0.92 -6.00
CA TYR A 68 8.55 -1.95 -6.88
C TYR A 68 7.14 -1.63 -7.37
N ASN A 69 6.25 -1.12 -6.51
CA ASN A 69 4.90 -0.73 -6.90
C ASN A 69 4.93 0.40 -7.94
N SER A 70 5.80 1.40 -7.75
CA SER A 70 6.01 2.48 -8.70
C SER A 70 6.63 1.98 -10.02
N CYS A 71 7.62 1.06 -9.97
CA CYS A 71 8.17 0.44 -11.17
C CYS A 71 7.11 -0.28 -11.99
N ALA A 72 6.34 -1.15 -11.35
CA ALA A 72 5.29 -1.92 -12.00
C ALA A 72 4.20 -1.03 -12.60
N ALA A 73 3.84 0.06 -11.91
CA ALA A 73 2.87 1.03 -12.39
C ALA A 73 3.35 1.74 -13.66
N LEU A 74 4.56 2.29 -13.66
CA LEU A 74 5.12 3.02 -14.79
C LEU A 74 5.31 2.09 -16.00
N GLU A 75 5.86 0.88 -15.80
CA GLU A 75 6.01 -0.10 -16.87
C GLU A 75 4.65 -0.47 -17.48
N THR A 76 3.63 -0.73 -16.65
CA THR A 76 2.29 -1.08 -17.13
C THR A 76 1.64 0.05 -17.91
N ILE A 77 1.73 1.29 -17.42
CA ILE A 77 1.14 2.46 -18.08
C ILE A 77 1.79 2.68 -19.44
N TRP A 78 3.13 2.70 -19.50
CA TRP A 78 3.86 3.01 -20.73
C TRP A 78 3.92 1.85 -21.71
N ALA A 79 3.73 0.61 -21.28
CA ALA A 79 3.52 -0.51 -22.20
C ALA A 79 2.22 -0.37 -23.00
N VAL A 80 1.21 0.33 -22.45
CA VAL A 80 -0.09 0.54 -23.11
C VAL A 80 -0.14 1.89 -23.81
N ASN A 81 0.35 2.94 -23.19
CA ASN A 81 0.38 4.31 -23.71
C ASN A 81 1.72 4.98 -23.40
N PRO A 82 2.71 4.86 -24.30
CA PRO A 82 4.04 5.43 -24.08
C PRO A 82 4.06 6.95 -23.86
N GLU A 83 3.03 7.67 -24.35
CA GLU A 83 2.93 9.12 -24.23
C GLU A 83 2.12 9.56 -22.97
N CYS A 84 1.62 8.62 -22.19
CA CYS A 84 0.87 8.94 -20.97
C CYS A 84 1.76 9.65 -19.96
N LYS A 85 1.37 10.86 -19.57
CA LYS A 85 2.04 11.63 -18.53
C LYS A 85 1.66 11.09 -17.17
N VAL A 86 2.65 10.80 -16.34
CA VAL A 86 2.42 10.31 -14.97
C VAL A 86 2.92 11.33 -13.97
N LYS A 87 2.03 11.70 -13.03
CA LYS A 87 2.42 12.41 -11.81
C LYS A 87 2.46 11.43 -10.66
N LEU A 88 3.65 11.17 -10.13
CA LEU A 88 3.89 10.23 -9.04
C LEU A 88 4.28 10.99 -7.78
N ILE A 89 3.56 10.78 -6.69
CA ILE A 89 4.03 11.17 -5.35
C ILE A 89 4.28 9.89 -4.56
N ALA A 90 5.46 9.76 -3.97
CA ALA A 90 5.84 8.63 -3.13
C ALA A 90 6.19 9.11 -1.72
N LEU A 91 5.79 8.34 -0.70
CA LEU A 91 6.09 8.60 0.71
C LEU A 91 7.00 7.51 1.26
N GLU A 92 8.10 7.89 1.88
CA GLU A 92 9.02 6.96 2.54
C GLU A 92 9.63 7.59 3.79
N ILE A 93 9.74 6.82 4.86
CA ILE A 93 10.37 7.29 6.10
C ILE A 93 11.86 7.00 6.14
N GLU A 94 12.32 5.95 5.43
CA GLU A 94 13.67 5.42 5.56
C GLU A 94 14.41 5.39 4.21
N PRO A 95 15.15 6.47 3.87
CA PRO A 95 15.89 6.55 2.61
C PRO A 95 16.87 5.41 2.36
N LYS A 96 17.37 4.76 3.41
CA LYS A 96 18.32 3.65 3.28
C LYS A 96 17.73 2.46 2.54
N VAL A 97 16.39 2.28 2.57
CA VAL A 97 15.72 1.15 1.91
C VAL A 97 15.87 1.24 0.41
N TYR A 98 15.39 2.32 -0.21
CA TYR A 98 15.48 2.48 -1.67
C TYR A 98 16.91 2.69 -2.15
N ASN A 99 17.77 3.38 -1.38
CA ASN A 99 19.18 3.54 -1.71
C ASN A 99 19.91 2.19 -1.76
N LYS A 100 19.62 1.28 -0.81
CA LYS A 100 20.16 -0.07 -0.83
C LYS A 100 19.61 -0.88 -1.99
N ALA A 101 18.31 -0.78 -2.29
CA ALA A 101 17.70 -1.47 -3.43
C ALA A 101 18.36 -1.08 -4.76
N ILE A 102 18.68 0.20 -4.94
CA ILE A 102 19.42 0.71 -6.11
C ILE A 102 20.85 0.18 -6.13
N ALA A 103 21.57 0.26 -5.00
CA ALA A 103 22.97 -0.19 -4.91
C ALA A 103 23.12 -1.69 -5.20
N GLU A 104 22.13 -2.49 -4.84
CA GLU A 104 22.07 -3.93 -5.10
C GLU A 104 21.46 -4.28 -6.47
N GLY A 105 21.11 -3.27 -7.29
CA GLY A 105 20.58 -3.47 -8.64
C GLY A 105 19.17 -4.07 -8.69
N LEU A 106 18.39 -3.99 -7.62
CA LEU A 106 17.09 -4.68 -7.50
C LEU A 106 16.03 -4.14 -8.47
N LEU A 107 16.22 -2.93 -9.00
CA LEU A 107 15.32 -2.35 -10.01
C LEU A 107 15.56 -2.88 -11.43
N SER A 108 16.62 -3.63 -11.68
CA SER A 108 16.97 -4.17 -13.02
C SER A 108 15.97 -5.18 -13.57
N LEU A 109 14.98 -5.58 -12.77
CA LEU A 109 13.86 -6.44 -13.18
C LEU A 109 12.89 -5.77 -14.15
N TRP A 110 12.87 -4.43 -14.18
CA TRP A 110 11.99 -3.65 -15.05
C TRP A 110 12.74 -3.10 -16.25
N GLN A 111 12.00 -2.79 -17.31
CA GLN A 111 12.59 -2.31 -18.57
C GLN A 111 12.92 -0.81 -18.49
N PRO A 112 14.01 -0.39 -19.18
CA PRO A 112 14.26 1.03 -19.36
C PRO A 112 13.07 1.75 -20.01
N PRO A 113 12.80 3.03 -19.65
CA PRO A 113 13.60 3.91 -18.79
C PRO A 113 13.24 3.87 -17.29
N VAL A 114 12.34 2.99 -16.85
CA VAL A 114 11.77 3.01 -15.50
C VAL A 114 12.84 2.93 -14.39
N PRO A 115 13.79 1.97 -14.40
CA PRO A 115 14.82 1.89 -13.36
C PRO A 115 15.66 3.15 -13.25
N GLN A 116 16.03 3.75 -14.39
CA GLN A 116 16.84 4.96 -14.43
C GLN A 116 16.10 6.18 -13.85
N LEU A 117 14.81 6.32 -14.17
CA LEU A 117 13.96 7.40 -13.66
C LEU A 117 13.78 7.29 -12.15
N LEU A 118 13.49 6.10 -11.63
CA LEU A 118 13.30 5.92 -10.19
C LEU A 118 14.63 5.98 -9.41
N THR A 119 15.76 5.60 -10.03
CA THR A 119 17.08 5.87 -9.47
C THR A 119 17.34 7.37 -9.35
N GLN A 120 17.01 8.16 -10.38
CA GLN A 120 17.11 9.62 -10.30
C GLN A 120 16.17 10.20 -9.23
N LEU A 121 14.93 9.71 -9.13
CA LEU A 121 13.99 10.13 -8.10
C LEU A 121 14.54 9.90 -6.70
N ALA A 122 15.12 8.73 -6.45
CA ALA A 122 15.74 8.41 -5.16
C ALA A 122 16.86 9.36 -4.76
N VAL A 123 17.67 9.80 -5.74
CA VAL A 123 18.79 10.72 -5.49
C VAL A 123 18.34 12.17 -5.36
N LYS A 124 17.46 12.62 -6.27
CA LYS A 124 17.06 14.04 -6.38
C LYS A 124 15.82 14.38 -5.56
N GLN A 125 15.06 13.36 -5.12
CA GLN A 125 13.75 13.45 -4.45
C GLN A 125 12.64 14.13 -5.27
N GLU A 126 12.99 14.80 -6.35
CA GLU A 126 12.07 15.38 -7.32
C GLU A 126 12.68 15.31 -8.70
N ILE A 127 11.90 14.86 -9.67
CA ILE A 127 12.28 14.82 -11.10
C ILE A 127 11.12 15.30 -11.95
N LYS A 128 11.47 15.90 -13.08
CA LYS A 128 10.52 16.30 -14.12
C LYS A 128 11.11 15.97 -15.47
N GLU A 129 10.62 14.89 -16.04
CA GLU A 129 10.99 14.40 -17.37
C GLU A 129 9.79 14.53 -18.32
N SER A 130 9.93 14.18 -19.59
CA SER A 130 8.88 14.37 -20.60
C SER A 130 7.53 13.79 -20.18
N ASN A 131 7.52 12.56 -19.66
CA ASN A 131 6.31 11.82 -19.32
C ASN A 131 6.21 11.47 -17.81
N LEU A 132 7.13 11.96 -16.98
CA LEU A 132 7.13 11.72 -15.54
C LEU A 132 7.42 12.99 -14.76
N GLU A 133 6.47 13.40 -13.94
CA GLU A 133 6.69 14.33 -12.82
C GLU A 133 6.58 13.52 -11.53
N ALA A 134 7.71 13.36 -10.83
CA ALA A 134 7.72 12.52 -9.63
C ALA A 134 8.35 13.25 -8.44
N LYS A 135 7.78 13.02 -7.26
CA LYS A 135 8.27 13.55 -5.98
C LYS A 135 8.30 12.46 -4.93
N LEU A 136 9.43 12.34 -4.24
CA LEU A 136 9.61 11.43 -3.10
C LEU A 136 9.70 12.28 -1.81
N LEU A 137 8.64 12.22 -1.00
CA LEU A 137 8.55 12.90 0.28
C LEU A 137 9.13 11.99 1.37
N VAL A 138 10.21 12.43 1.98
CA VAL A 138 10.91 11.67 3.05
C VAL A 138 10.44 12.15 4.41
N GLY A 139 9.84 11.26 5.20
CA GLY A 139 9.37 11.57 6.54
C GLY A 139 8.25 10.65 7.04
N ASP A 140 7.73 10.96 8.22
CA ASP A 140 6.56 10.25 8.76
C ASP A 140 5.35 10.46 7.84
N GLY A 141 4.79 9.37 7.31
CA GLY A 141 3.65 9.40 6.40
C GLY A 141 2.44 10.17 6.95
N ARG A 142 2.27 10.23 8.28
CA ARG A 142 1.20 11.01 8.93
C ARG A 142 1.38 12.52 8.78
N ILE A 143 2.62 12.97 8.58
CA ILE A 143 2.96 14.38 8.33
C ILE A 143 2.91 14.65 6.83
N THR A 144 3.62 13.84 6.05
CA THR A 144 3.78 14.05 4.60
C THR A 144 2.46 13.93 3.84
N ILE A 145 1.51 13.10 4.29
CA ILE A 145 0.15 13.07 3.70
C ILE A 145 -0.59 14.40 3.86
N GLY A 146 -0.33 15.11 4.96
CA GLY A 146 -0.88 16.45 5.18
C GLY A 146 -0.36 17.49 4.19
N GLU A 147 0.90 17.36 3.77
CA GLU A 147 1.48 18.21 2.73
C GLU A 147 0.80 17.96 1.38
N ILE A 148 0.54 16.69 1.04
CA ILE A 148 -0.16 16.33 -0.21
C ILE A 148 -1.57 16.89 -0.23
N ASN A 149 -2.29 16.83 0.90
CA ASN A 149 -3.65 17.36 1.00
C ASN A 149 -3.74 18.90 0.82
N GLN A 150 -2.60 19.60 0.89
CA GLN A 150 -2.51 21.03 0.58
C GLN A 150 -2.21 21.31 -0.91
N LEU A 151 -1.86 20.27 -1.67
CA LEU A 151 -1.63 20.34 -3.10
C LEU A 151 -2.94 20.07 -3.85
N ASP A 152 -3.05 20.59 -5.07
CA ASP A 152 -4.10 20.18 -6.02
C ASP A 152 -3.72 18.84 -6.65
N PHE A 153 -3.70 17.78 -5.80
CA PHE A 153 -3.34 16.43 -6.20
C PHE A 153 -4.43 15.45 -5.81
N GLN A 154 -4.93 14.74 -6.82
CA GLN A 154 -5.94 13.69 -6.66
C GLN A 154 -5.52 12.45 -7.45
N ALA A 155 -5.24 11.36 -6.74
CA ALA A 155 -4.72 10.13 -7.33
C ALA A 155 -5.80 9.34 -8.08
N ASP A 156 -5.45 8.83 -9.26
CA ASP A 156 -6.20 7.78 -9.95
C ASP A 156 -5.99 6.43 -9.26
N ALA A 157 -4.78 6.21 -8.73
CA ALA A 157 -4.42 5.02 -7.97
C ALA A 157 -3.63 5.39 -6.72
N ILE A 158 -3.96 4.75 -5.58
CA ILE A 158 -3.18 4.81 -4.34
C ILE A 158 -2.70 3.42 -4.00
N PHE A 159 -1.39 3.26 -3.81
CA PHE A 159 -0.79 2.05 -3.25
C PHE A 159 -0.53 2.30 -1.76
N LEU A 160 -1.11 1.45 -0.92
CA LEU A 160 -0.99 1.53 0.54
C LEU A 160 -0.27 0.28 1.04
N ASP A 161 1.05 0.39 1.23
CA ASP A 161 1.94 -0.76 1.44
C ASP A 161 2.82 -0.68 2.71
N PRO A 162 2.31 -0.25 3.87
CA PRO A 162 3.06 -0.29 5.12
C PRO A 162 3.29 -1.73 5.59
N PHE A 163 4.27 -1.94 6.47
CA PHE A 163 4.37 -3.18 7.25
C PHE A 163 3.05 -3.54 7.93
N SER A 164 2.89 -4.81 8.32
CA SER A 164 1.64 -5.34 8.85
C SER A 164 1.05 -4.48 9.98
N PRO A 165 -0.29 -4.42 10.11
CA PRO A 165 -0.95 -3.53 11.08
C PRO A 165 -0.45 -3.64 12.53
N PRO A 166 -0.06 -4.83 13.04
CA PRO A 166 0.54 -4.91 14.37
C PRO A 166 1.95 -4.32 14.47
N LYS A 167 2.66 -4.22 13.35
CA LYS A 167 4.05 -3.72 13.29
C LYS A 167 4.10 -2.21 13.05
N CYS A 168 3.22 -1.72 12.21
CA CYS A 168 3.13 -0.31 11.83
C CYS A 168 1.68 0.22 11.98
N PRO A 169 1.04 0.15 13.17
CA PRO A 169 -0.36 0.51 13.33
C PRO A 169 -0.65 1.99 13.02
N GLN A 170 0.36 2.85 13.03
CA GLN A 170 0.23 4.28 12.78
C GLN A 170 -0.38 4.59 11.40
N LEU A 171 -0.01 3.80 10.39
CA LEU A 171 -0.45 3.98 9.00
C LEU A 171 -1.72 3.18 8.66
N TRP A 172 -2.34 2.55 9.67
CA TRP A 172 -3.58 1.78 9.54
C TRP A 172 -4.71 2.33 10.41
N THR A 173 -4.53 3.54 10.98
CA THR A 173 -5.55 4.20 11.80
C THR A 173 -6.63 4.83 10.93
N ILE A 174 -7.83 4.98 11.48
CA ILE A 174 -8.93 5.67 10.79
C ILE A 174 -8.48 7.05 10.36
N GLU A 175 -7.86 7.80 11.25
CA GLU A 175 -7.48 9.19 11.07
C GLU A 175 -6.44 9.36 9.94
N PHE A 176 -5.49 8.43 9.82
CA PHE A 176 -4.55 8.41 8.72
C PHE A 176 -5.24 8.07 7.39
N LEU A 177 -6.09 7.04 7.38
CA LEU A 177 -6.81 6.61 6.17
C LEU A 177 -7.83 7.64 5.69
N GLU A 178 -8.41 8.45 6.57
CA GLU A 178 -9.21 9.63 6.19
C GLU A 178 -8.38 10.65 5.40
N LYS A 179 -7.11 10.89 5.82
CA LYS A 179 -6.18 11.77 5.07
C LYS A 179 -5.78 11.16 3.72
N VAL A 180 -5.57 9.85 3.68
CA VAL A 180 -5.28 9.12 2.43
C VAL A 180 -6.47 9.19 1.47
N ALA A 181 -7.69 8.97 1.97
CA ALA A 181 -8.89 9.04 1.15
C ALA A 181 -9.10 10.44 0.53
N GLN A 182 -8.71 11.51 1.22
CA GLN A 182 -8.75 12.88 0.67
C GLN A 182 -7.84 13.07 -0.55
N CYS A 183 -6.81 12.23 -0.74
CA CYS A 183 -5.94 12.26 -1.92
C CYS A 183 -6.47 11.41 -3.08
N LEU A 184 -7.60 10.72 -2.94
CA LEU A 184 -8.14 9.83 -3.96
C LEU A 184 -9.22 10.53 -4.80
N LYS A 185 -9.17 10.40 -6.13
CA LYS A 185 -10.27 10.82 -7.02
C LYS A 185 -11.55 10.05 -6.70
N GLN A 186 -12.72 10.61 -7.03
CA GLN A 186 -14.02 9.94 -6.85
C GLN A 186 -14.09 8.58 -7.58
N THR A 187 -13.42 8.45 -8.71
CA THR A 187 -13.31 7.20 -9.50
C THR A 187 -12.00 6.45 -9.27
N GLY A 188 -11.12 6.98 -8.41
CA GLY A 188 -9.82 6.38 -8.11
C GLY A 188 -9.95 5.12 -7.27
N ILE A 189 -8.93 4.27 -7.32
CA ILE A 189 -8.87 3.02 -6.55
C ILE A 189 -7.63 3.05 -5.65
N LEU A 190 -7.85 2.75 -4.38
CA LEU A 190 -6.79 2.43 -3.42
C LEU A 190 -6.64 0.91 -3.38
N ALA A 191 -5.40 0.41 -3.45
CA ALA A 191 -5.08 -1.00 -3.30
C ALA A 191 -4.11 -1.21 -2.13
N THR A 192 -4.30 -2.31 -1.40
CA THR A 192 -3.38 -2.78 -0.35
C THR A 192 -3.37 -4.30 -0.29
N TYR A 193 -2.22 -4.85 0.10
CA TYR A 193 -2.10 -6.29 0.34
C TYR A 193 -2.90 -6.79 1.55
N SER A 194 -3.26 -5.89 2.47
CA SER A 194 -3.88 -6.26 3.74
C SER A 194 -5.36 -6.61 3.60
N CYS A 195 -5.75 -7.80 4.06
CA CYS A 195 -7.14 -8.22 4.23
C CYS A 195 -7.62 -8.15 5.69
N ALA A 196 -6.86 -7.50 6.57
CA ALA A 196 -7.20 -7.41 7.99
C ALA A 196 -8.54 -6.68 8.21
N ALA A 197 -9.43 -7.28 8.99
CA ALA A 197 -10.75 -6.70 9.25
C ALA A 197 -10.68 -5.28 9.82
N ALA A 198 -9.69 -5.00 10.69
CA ALA A 198 -9.45 -3.66 11.22
C ALA A 198 -9.14 -2.62 10.15
N VAL A 199 -8.34 -3.00 9.12
CA VAL A 199 -7.98 -2.14 7.99
C VAL A 199 -9.21 -1.87 7.13
N ARG A 200 -9.97 -2.91 6.79
CA ARG A 200 -11.20 -2.80 6.00
C ARG A 200 -12.23 -1.88 6.66
N ILE A 201 -12.46 -2.05 7.97
CA ILE A 201 -13.34 -1.16 8.72
C ILE A 201 -12.80 0.27 8.78
N ALA A 202 -11.49 0.45 8.91
CA ALA A 202 -10.90 1.80 8.91
C ALA A 202 -11.07 2.49 7.54
N LEU A 203 -10.92 1.77 6.42
CA LEU A 203 -11.21 2.29 5.07
C LEU A 203 -12.69 2.67 4.90
N GLN A 204 -13.62 1.83 5.39
CA GLN A 204 -15.06 2.16 5.37
C GLN A 204 -15.36 3.40 6.21
N LYS A 205 -14.74 3.54 7.39
CA LYS A 205 -14.90 4.74 8.23
C LYS A 205 -14.27 5.99 7.62
N ALA A 206 -13.26 5.83 6.78
CA ALA A 206 -12.71 6.90 5.94
C ALA A 206 -13.61 7.28 4.73
N GLY A 207 -14.79 6.67 4.60
CA GLY A 207 -15.78 6.99 3.57
C GLY A 207 -15.64 6.19 2.28
N LEU A 208 -14.82 5.14 2.25
CA LEU A 208 -14.61 4.31 1.08
C LEU A 208 -15.44 3.02 1.11
N ASN A 209 -15.97 2.60 -0.03
CA ASN A 209 -16.43 1.24 -0.25
C ASN A 209 -15.21 0.32 -0.38
N ILE A 210 -15.36 -0.96 -0.01
CA ILE A 210 -14.27 -1.93 -0.03
C ILE A 210 -14.62 -3.16 -0.86
N GLY A 211 -13.60 -3.74 -1.49
CA GLY A 211 -13.67 -5.00 -2.20
C GLY A 211 -12.48 -5.90 -1.88
N SER A 212 -12.54 -7.15 -2.34
CA SER A 212 -11.50 -8.14 -2.15
C SER A 212 -10.70 -8.30 -3.44
N SER A 213 -9.39 -8.01 -3.43
CA SER A 213 -8.54 -8.34 -4.58
C SER A 213 -8.18 -9.83 -4.58
N GLU A 214 -7.74 -10.35 -5.73
CA GLU A 214 -7.32 -11.75 -5.85
C GLU A 214 -6.17 -12.12 -4.91
N SER A 215 -6.14 -13.38 -4.50
CA SER A 215 -5.01 -13.96 -3.76
C SER A 215 -3.83 -14.17 -4.71
N VAL A 216 -2.65 -13.69 -4.33
CA VAL A 216 -1.42 -13.83 -5.10
C VAL A 216 -0.34 -14.36 -4.19
N GLY A 217 0.20 -15.51 -4.53
CA GLY A 217 1.28 -16.16 -3.77
C GLY A 217 0.89 -16.59 -2.35
N ARG A 218 0.19 -15.75 -1.60
CA ARG A 218 -0.42 -16.08 -0.30
C ARG A 218 -1.86 -16.52 -0.51
N SER A 219 -2.38 -17.38 0.38
CA SER A 219 -3.79 -17.80 0.37
C SER A 219 -4.76 -16.64 0.70
N SER A 220 -4.25 -15.51 1.17
CA SER A 220 -5.06 -14.37 1.58
C SER A 220 -5.20 -13.34 0.47
N PRO A 221 -6.42 -12.85 0.19
CA PRO A 221 -6.65 -11.75 -0.73
C PRO A 221 -6.05 -10.44 -0.20
N GLY A 222 -6.02 -9.40 -1.04
CA GLY A 222 -5.82 -8.03 -0.60
C GLY A 222 -7.14 -7.30 -0.40
N THR A 223 -7.07 -5.97 -0.31
CA THR A 223 -8.23 -5.09 -0.27
C THR A 223 -8.07 -3.99 -1.32
N VAL A 224 -9.15 -3.72 -2.03
CA VAL A 224 -9.33 -2.52 -2.86
C VAL A 224 -10.39 -1.64 -2.24
N ALA A 225 -10.24 -0.33 -2.39
CA ALA A 225 -11.20 0.63 -1.86
C ALA A 225 -11.39 1.82 -2.82
N SER A 226 -12.61 2.36 -2.88
CA SER A 226 -12.97 3.51 -3.73
C SER A 226 -14.19 4.21 -3.17
N PHE A 227 -14.44 5.45 -3.56
CA PHE A 227 -15.69 6.15 -3.24
C PHE A 227 -16.91 5.53 -3.93
N THR A 228 -16.69 4.83 -5.05
CA THR A 228 -17.74 4.09 -5.77
C THR A 228 -17.51 2.59 -5.67
N ASP A 229 -18.55 1.80 -5.82
CA ASP A 229 -18.47 0.32 -5.80
C ASP A 229 -18.36 -0.32 -7.19
N THR A 230 -18.40 0.48 -8.25
CA THR A 230 -18.52 0.06 -9.66
C THR A 230 -17.48 -0.99 -10.08
N TYR A 231 -16.25 -0.90 -9.54
CA TYR A 231 -15.14 -1.77 -9.92
C TYR A 231 -14.58 -2.57 -8.75
N LEU A 232 -15.32 -2.64 -7.64
CA LEU A 232 -14.87 -3.36 -6.46
C LEU A 232 -15.39 -4.79 -6.47
N PRO A 233 -14.51 -5.82 -6.54
CA PRO A 233 -14.94 -7.20 -6.38
C PRO A 233 -15.57 -7.42 -5.00
N PRO A 234 -16.70 -8.13 -4.90
CA PRO A 234 -17.41 -8.29 -3.64
C PRO A 234 -16.59 -9.09 -2.61
N LEU A 235 -16.77 -8.77 -1.34
CA LEU A 235 -16.26 -9.61 -0.26
C LEU A 235 -17.00 -10.94 -0.23
N SER A 236 -16.27 -12.04 0.00
CA SER A 236 -16.85 -13.35 0.30
C SER A 236 -17.69 -13.32 1.59
N LEU A 237 -18.51 -14.34 1.80
CA LEU A 237 -19.27 -14.48 3.05
C LEU A 237 -18.33 -14.55 4.26
N GLN A 238 -17.24 -15.32 4.15
CA GLN A 238 -16.22 -15.44 5.19
C GLN A 238 -15.63 -14.09 5.58
N GLU A 239 -15.29 -13.26 4.59
CA GLU A 239 -14.74 -11.92 4.82
C GLU A 239 -15.77 -10.99 5.45
N ARG A 240 -17.03 -11.01 4.99
CA ARG A 240 -18.11 -10.21 5.60
C ARG A 240 -18.35 -10.59 7.05
N GLU A 241 -18.38 -11.89 7.37
CA GLU A 241 -18.51 -12.32 8.77
C GLU A 241 -17.29 -11.91 9.61
N HIS A 242 -16.08 -11.91 9.03
CA HIS A 242 -14.88 -11.45 9.73
C HIS A 242 -14.99 -9.99 10.18
N LEU A 243 -15.66 -9.14 9.38
CA LEU A 243 -15.93 -7.74 9.75
C LEU A 243 -16.93 -7.58 10.92
N GLN A 244 -17.62 -8.65 11.33
CA GLN A 244 -18.51 -8.65 12.48
C GLN A 244 -17.85 -9.20 13.76
N THR A 245 -16.54 -9.41 13.74
CA THR A 245 -15.76 -9.92 14.88
C THR A 245 -14.95 -8.81 15.57
N ARG A 246 -14.44 -9.11 16.76
CA ARG A 246 -13.50 -8.21 17.47
C ARG A 246 -12.23 -7.89 16.68
N ALA A 247 -11.86 -8.70 15.66
CA ALA A 247 -10.76 -8.38 14.75
C ALA A 247 -11.03 -7.10 13.95
N ALA A 248 -12.29 -6.72 13.76
CA ALA A 248 -12.73 -5.55 13.02
C ALA A 248 -12.56 -4.22 13.79
N ILE A 249 -12.28 -4.26 15.08
CA ILE A 249 -12.01 -3.04 15.85
C ILE A 249 -10.78 -2.36 15.25
N PRO A 250 -10.92 -1.13 14.69
CA PRO A 250 -9.84 -0.45 13.97
C PRO A 250 -8.76 0.11 14.91
N TYR A 251 -7.65 0.49 14.35
CA TYR A 251 -6.64 1.29 15.04
C TYR A 251 -7.06 2.76 15.06
N ARG A 252 -6.68 3.49 16.11
CA ARG A 252 -7.02 4.89 16.31
C ARG A 252 -5.80 5.71 16.75
N ASP A 253 -5.60 6.84 16.10
CA ASP A 253 -4.59 7.86 16.43
C ASP A 253 -5.19 9.26 16.23
N PRO A 254 -6.06 9.74 17.14
CA PRO A 254 -6.82 10.98 16.94
C PRO A 254 -5.98 12.22 16.66
N THR A 255 -4.73 12.21 17.05
CA THR A 255 -3.80 13.35 16.88
C THR A 255 -2.77 13.13 15.77
N LEU A 256 -2.70 11.93 15.19
CA LEU A 256 -1.68 11.47 14.24
C LEU A 256 -0.24 11.58 14.81
N LYS A 257 -0.07 11.46 16.12
CA LYS A 257 1.20 11.61 16.84
C LYS A 257 1.51 10.51 17.83
N ASP A 258 0.55 9.59 18.06
CA ASP A 258 0.71 8.55 19.05
C ASP A 258 1.79 7.55 18.64
N CYS A 259 2.52 7.05 19.64
CA CYS A 259 3.44 5.95 19.42
C CYS A 259 2.69 4.62 19.20
N ARG A 260 3.38 3.66 18.61
CA ARG A 260 2.86 2.32 18.30
C ARG A 260 2.18 1.67 19.52
N GLU A 261 2.83 1.71 20.67
CA GLU A 261 2.37 1.08 21.91
C GLU A 261 1.06 1.66 22.40
N LEU A 262 0.87 2.97 22.27
CA LEU A 262 -0.36 3.66 22.68
C LEU A 262 -1.54 3.29 21.76
N ILE A 263 -1.29 3.25 20.46
CA ILE A 263 -2.29 2.84 19.46
C ILE A 263 -2.74 1.38 19.71
N LEU A 264 -1.79 0.48 19.92
CA LEU A 264 -2.08 -0.93 20.21
C LEU A 264 -2.87 -1.09 21.51
N LYS A 265 -2.47 -0.41 22.59
CA LYS A 265 -3.15 -0.45 23.89
C LYS A 265 -4.57 0.10 23.81
N ARG A 266 -4.79 1.18 23.05
CA ARG A 266 -6.14 1.75 22.82
C ARG A 266 -7.02 0.71 22.14
N ARG A 267 -6.53 0.12 21.04
CA ARG A 267 -7.27 -0.91 20.30
C ARG A 267 -7.58 -2.13 21.16
N GLU A 268 -6.64 -2.60 21.97
CA GLU A 268 -6.85 -3.73 22.88
C GLU A 268 -8.01 -3.45 23.88
N LYS A 269 -8.04 -2.27 24.48
CA LYS A 269 -9.15 -1.87 25.37
C LYS A 269 -10.48 -1.83 24.64
N GLU A 270 -10.52 -1.28 23.44
CA GLU A 270 -11.73 -1.24 22.61
C GLU A 270 -12.19 -2.65 22.21
N GLN A 271 -11.27 -3.56 21.90
CA GLN A 271 -11.60 -4.97 21.62
C GLN A 271 -12.17 -5.69 22.84
N GLN A 272 -11.64 -5.44 24.04
CA GLN A 272 -12.12 -6.04 25.28
C GLN A 272 -13.55 -5.55 25.63
N ALA A 273 -13.81 -4.27 25.41
CA ALA A 273 -15.12 -3.66 25.66
C ALA A 273 -16.16 -3.95 24.56
N SER A 274 -15.74 -4.50 23.42
CA SER A 274 -16.62 -4.71 22.27
C SER A 274 -17.60 -5.86 22.48
N LEU A 275 -18.85 -5.64 22.06
CA LEU A 275 -19.91 -6.65 22.01
C LEU A 275 -19.84 -7.54 20.76
N LEU A 276 -18.93 -7.24 19.81
CA LEU A 276 -18.74 -8.06 18.63
C LEU A 276 -18.27 -9.48 19.00
N GLU A 277 -18.57 -10.42 18.10
CA GLU A 277 -18.20 -11.82 18.27
C GLU A 277 -16.67 -11.98 18.48
N PRO A 278 -16.25 -12.84 19.43
CA PRO A 278 -14.84 -13.23 19.52
C PRO A 278 -14.34 -13.85 18.20
N THR A 279 -13.23 -13.36 17.68
CA THR A 279 -12.65 -13.84 16.40
C THR A 279 -12.35 -15.34 16.40
N THR A 280 -12.12 -15.94 17.58
CA THR A 280 -11.92 -17.38 17.74
C THR A 280 -13.16 -18.21 17.37
N HIS A 281 -14.37 -17.70 17.57
CA HIS A 281 -15.61 -18.38 17.19
C HIS A 281 -15.77 -18.40 15.67
N TRP A 282 -15.53 -17.26 15.01
CA TRP A 282 -15.50 -17.15 13.55
C TRP A 282 -14.45 -18.11 12.95
N LYS A 283 -13.22 -18.13 13.50
CA LYS A 283 -12.16 -19.05 13.04
C LYS A 283 -12.61 -20.51 13.11
N LYS A 284 -13.24 -20.95 14.21
CA LYS A 284 -13.73 -22.32 14.35
C LYS A 284 -14.80 -22.67 13.30
N ARG A 285 -15.70 -21.73 12.95
CA ARG A 285 -16.71 -21.97 11.90
C ARG A 285 -16.10 -22.19 10.51
N TRP A 286 -14.99 -21.55 10.22
CA TRP A 286 -14.38 -21.56 8.88
C TRP A 286 -13.21 -22.53 8.72
N LEU A 287 -12.55 -22.95 9.81
CA LEU A 287 -11.51 -24.00 9.78
C LEU A 287 -12.07 -25.40 9.58
N ASN A 288 -13.37 -25.60 9.84
CA ASN A 288 -14.05 -26.91 9.73
C ASN A 288 -14.91 -27.02 8.46
N LYS A 289 -14.79 -26.09 7.54
CA LYS A 289 -15.36 -26.11 6.18
C LYS A 289 -14.26 -26.27 5.13
#